data_c82d9ecb7ef5e12869cd0e09a4f9b339
#
_entry.id   c82d9ecb7ef5e12869cd0e09a4f9b339
#
_cell.length_a   1.000
_cell.length_b   1.000
_cell.length_c   1.000
_cell.angle_alpha   90.00
_cell.angle_beta   90.00
_cell.angle_gamma   90.00
#
_symmetry.space_group_name_H-M   'P 1'
#
loop_
_entity.id
_entity.type
_entity.pdbx_description
1 polymer ?
#
loop_
_entity_poly.entity_id
_entity_poly.type
_entity_poly.pdbx_seq_one_letter_code
_entity_poly.pdbx_strand_id
1 'polypeptide(L)'
;MDYILRILPNMFAGLGVSAQIFLITIVLSLPIGILLALVRISKVAVFRKLAEIYIYVMRGTPLMLQIMFIYYGLPLMLNVQISDFLAAILAFVANYAAYFAEIFRGGIQSIPKGQYEGAKVLGFTYRQTMWHIVLPQVVKRVIPPLGNETITLLKDTSLVYILAMNDLMRVTRAFVQRDFDTMPFLVAAVFYLVCTAILTKILTYVEKRYAVYEE
;
A
#
# COMPACT_ATOMS: atom_id res chain seq x y z
N MET A 1 -1.97 4.30 -35.97
CA MET A 1 -3.21 4.33 -35.16
C MET A 1 -3.77 2.92 -34.95
N ASP A 2 -3.86 2.12 -36.01
CA ASP A 2 -4.44 0.76 -35.96
C ASP A 2 -3.71 -0.22 -35.03
N TYR A 3 -2.39 -0.07 -34.90
CA TYR A 3 -1.60 -0.89 -33.97
C TYR A 3 -2.00 -0.68 -32.51
N ILE A 4 -2.11 0.59 -32.09
CA ILE A 4 -2.51 0.93 -30.72
C ILE A 4 -3.91 0.37 -30.42
N LEU A 5 -4.88 0.58 -31.30
CA LEU A 5 -6.24 0.07 -31.13
C LEU A 5 -6.28 -1.46 -30.98
N ARG A 6 -5.36 -2.17 -31.64
CA ARG A 6 -5.26 -3.64 -31.58
C ARG A 6 -4.74 -4.14 -30.22
N ILE A 7 -3.81 -3.42 -29.59
CA ILE A 7 -3.22 -3.84 -28.29
C ILE A 7 -4.05 -3.40 -27.10
N LEU A 8 -4.84 -2.33 -27.21
CA LEU A 8 -5.61 -1.74 -26.12
C LEU A 8 -6.48 -2.75 -25.33
N PRO A 9 -7.27 -3.66 -25.96
CA PRO A 9 -8.13 -4.58 -25.21
C PRO A 9 -7.32 -5.47 -24.24
N ASN A 10 -6.17 -5.98 -24.69
CA ASN A 10 -5.32 -6.79 -23.84
C ASN A 10 -4.65 -5.98 -22.71
N MET A 11 -4.29 -4.73 -22.99
CA MET A 11 -3.73 -3.84 -21.98
C MET A 11 -4.77 -3.46 -20.91
N PHE A 12 -6.04 -3.25 -21.30
CA PHE A 12 -7.13 -3.07 -20.35
C PHE A 12 -7.37 -4.32 -19.49
N ALA A 13 -7.31 -5.50 -20.09
CA ALA A 13 -7.40 -6.76 -19.34
C ALA A 13 -6.25 -6.88 -18.31
N GLY A 14 -5.02 -6.56 -18.71
CA GLY A 14 -3.86 -6.53 -17.83
C GLY A 14 -3.99 -5.48 -16.72
N LEU A 15 -4.52 -4.29 -17.01
CA LEU A 15 -4.85 -3.27 -16.01
C LEU A 15 -5.86 -3.81 -14.98
N GLY A 16 -6.82 -4.62 -15.40
CA GLY A 16 -7.77 -5.27 -14.51
C GLY A 16 -7.10 -6.16 -13.46
N VAL A 17 -6.07 -6.92 -13.83
CA VAL A 17 -5.27 -7.73 -12.88
C VAL A 17 -4.52 -6.82 -11.91
N SER A 18 -3.85 -5.76 -12.40
CA SER A 18 -3.17 -4.78 -11.56
C SER A 18 -4.14 -4.12 -10.57
N ALA A 19 -5.34 -3.76 -11.01
CA ALA A 19 -6.38 -3.15 -10.18
C ALA A 19 -6.89 -4.11 -9.09
N GLN A 20 -7.04 -5.41 -9.38
CA GLN A 20 -7.43 -6.41 -8.39
C GLN A 20 -6.39 -6.52 -7.28
N ILE A 21 -5.09 -6.63 -7.62
CA ILE A 21 -4.01 -6.68 -6.64
C ILE A 21 -4.00 -5.42 -5.79
N PHE A 22 -4.09 -4.26 -6.42
CA PHE A 22 -4.15 -2.96 -5.76
C PHE A 22 -5.28 -2.89 -4.71
N LEU A 23 -6.52 -3.21 -5.12
CA LEU A 23 -7.69 -3.11 -4.25
C LEU A 23 -7.62 -4.10 -3.09
N ILE A 24 -7.27 -5.36 -3.35
CA ILE A 24 -7.17 -6.38 -2.29
C ILE A 24 -6.06 -6.00 -1.31
N THR A 25 -4.92 -5.52 -1.81
CA THR A 25 -3.81 -5.09 -0.95
C THR A 25 -4.25 -3.96 -0.03
N ILE A 26 -4.88 -2.89 -0.53
CA ILE A 26 -5.36 -1.79 0.32
C ILE A 26 -6.35 -2.27 1.37
N VAL A 27 -7.36 -3.03 0.95
CA VAL A 27 -8.43 -3.49 1.86
C VAL A 27 -7.87 -4.33 3.01
N LEU A 28 -6.87 -5.18 2.73
CA LEU A 28 -6.30 -6.06 3.76
C LEU A 28 -5.16 -5.40 4.54
N SER A 29 -4.30 -4.62 3.89
CA SER A 29 -3.12 -4.05 4.55
C SER A 29 -3.44 -2.87 5.46
N LEU A 30 -4.49 -2.07 5.19
CA LEU A 30 -4.88 -0.97 6.07
C LEU A 30 -5.26 -1.44 7.48
N PRO A 31 -6.21 -2.38 7.68
CA PRO A 31 -6.54 -2.85 9.03
C PRO A 31 -5.38 -3.57 9.71
N ILE A 32 -4.59 -4.36 8.97
CA ILE A 32 -3.41 -5.02 9.52
C ILE A 32 -2.37 -3.97 9.94
N GLY A 33 -2.16 -2.93 9.14
CA GLY A 33 -1.26 -1.82 9.46
C GLY A 33 -1.68 -1.06 10.72
N ILE A 34 -2.98 -0.80 10.91
CA ILE A 34 -3.49 -0.20 12.15
C ILE A 34 -3.18 -1.10 13.35
N LEU A 35 -3.47 -2.40 13.26
CA LEU A 35 -3.19 -3.35 14.35
C LEU A 35 -1.69 -3.41 14.67
N LEU A 36 -0.84 -3.49 13.68
CA LEU A 36 0.62 -3.46 13.84
C LEU A 36 1.10 -2.15 14.48
N ALA A 37 0.55 -1.00 14.09
CA ALA A 37 0.86 0.28 14.71
C ALA A 37 0.51 0.29 16.20
N LEU A 38 -0.68 -0.21 16.56
CA LEU A 38 -1.10 -0.32 17.96
C LEU A 38 -0.19 -1.25 18.77
N VAL A 39 0.18 -2.39 18.19
CA VAL A 39 1.15 -3.32 18.81
C VAL A 39 2.51 -2.64 18.98
N ARG A 40 2.96 -1.88 17.99
CA ARG A 40 4.24 -1.17 17.97
C ARG A 40 4.35 -0.08 19.05
N ILE A 41 3.24 0.55 19.44
CA ILE A 41 3.19 1.55 20.52
C ILE A 41 2.77 0.97 21.88
N SER A 42 2.52 -0.34 21.96
CA SER A 42 2.07 -0.99 23.18
C SER A 42 3.15 -0.97 24.27
N LYS A 43 2.72 -1.10 25.53
CA LYS A 43 3.61 -1.21 26.70
C LYS A 43 4.28 -2.58 26.81
N VAL A 44 3.74 -3.63 26.13
CA VAL A 44 4.26 -4.98 26.19
C VAL A 44 5.50 -5.11 25.31
N ALA A 45 6.68 -5.15 25.95
CA ALA A 45 7.97 -5.07 25.27
C ALA A 45 8.18 -6.15 24.21
N VAL A 46 7.73 -7.39 24.47
CA VAL A 46 7.88 -8.52 23.53
C VAL A 46 7.14 -8.25 22.22
N PHE A 47 5.85 -7.95 22.29
CA PHE A 47 5.04 -7.68 21.09
C PHE A 47 5.51 -6.45 20.33
N ARG A 48 5.89 -5.40 21.07
CA ARG A 48 6.48 -4.19 20.47
C ARG A 48 7.76 -4.53 19.69
N LYS A 49 8.64 -5.36 20.26
CA LYS A 49 9.90 -5.74 19.62
C LYS A 49 9.70 -6.62 18.39
N LEU A 50 8.76 -7.57 18.45
CA LEU A 50 8.40 -8.40 17.29
C LEU A 50 7.83 -7.56 16.15
N ALA A 51 6.92 -6.63 16.44
CA ALA A 51 6.39 -5.72 15.43
C ALA A 51 7.49 -4.82 14.84
N GLU A 52 8.44 -4.37 15.67
CA GLU A 52 9.59 -3.58 15.21
C GLU A 52 10.46 -4.36 14.21
N ILE A 53 10.81 -5.59 14.53
CA ILE A 53 11.62 -6.45 13.67
C ILE A 53 10.88 -6.71 12.35
N TYR A 54 9.59 -7.06 12.42
CA TYR A 54 8.77 -7.28 11.22
C TYR A 54 8.75 -6.05 10.31
N ILE A 55 8.44 -4.88 10.86
CA ILE A 55 8.36 -3.63 10.10
C ILE A 55 9.74 -3.29 9.51
N TYR A 56 10.80 -3.48 10.28
CA TYR A 56 12.16 -3.23 9.82
C TYR A 56 12.53 -4.12 8.63
N VAL A 57 12.24 -5.43 8.71
CA VAL A 57 12.52 -6.38 7.63
C VAL A 57 11.70 -6.05 6.37
N MET A 58 10.38 -5.86 6.52
CA MET A 58 9.48 -5.62 5.39
C MET A 58 9.79 -4.30 4.65
N ARG A 59 10.18 -3.26 5.37
CA ARG A 59 10.53 -1.96 4.78
C ARG A 59 12.00 -1.87 4.37
N GLY A 60 12.84 -2.72 4.91
CA GLY A 60 14.29 -2.76 4.65
C GLY A 60 14.70 -3.67 3.48
N THR A 61 13.78 -4.46 2.95
CA THR A 61 14.04 -5.39 1.84
C THR A 61 13.17 -5.06 0.62
N PRO A 62 13.65 -5.29 -0.62
CA PRO A 62 12.88 -5.02 -1.82
C PRO A 62 11.60 -5.87 -1.90
N LEU A 63 10.46 -5.25 -2.22
CA LEU A 63 9.18 -5.96 -2.40
C LEU A 63 9.31 -7.09 -3.45
N MET A 64 10.04 -6.85 -4.54
CA MET A 64 10.29 -7.86 -5.56
C MET A 64 10.95 -9.13 -4.97
N LEU A 65 11.93 -8.96 -4.07
CA LEU A 65 12.57 -10.08 -3.39
C LEU A 65 11.59 -10.84 -2.49
N GLN A 66 10.72 -10.12 -1.79
CA GLN A 66 9.68 -10.71 -0.94
C GLN A 66 8.67 -11.52 -1.76
N ILE A 67 8.24 -11.00 -2.92
CA ILE A 67 7.38 -11.73 -3.87
C ILE A 67 8.04 -13.05 -4.29
N MET A 68 9.30 -12.98 -4.72
CA MET A 68 10.05 -14.17 -5.14
C MET A 68 10.22 -15.18 -4.00
N PHE A 69 10.51 -14.71 -2.78
CA PHE A 69 10.66 -15.57 -1.62
C PHE A 69 9.36 -16.30 -1.27
N ILE A 70 8.23 -15.58 -1.30
CA ILE A 70 6.92 -16.19 -1.01
C ILE A 70 6.53 -17.19 -2.10
N TYR A 71 6.81 -16.90 -3.36
CA TYR A 71 6.41 -17.75 -4.48
C TYR A 71 7.31 -18.98 -4.67
N TYR A 72 8.63 -18.81 -4.53
CA TYR A 72 9.60 -19.90 -4.73
C TYR A 72 10.12 -20.47 -3.40
N GLY A 73 10.42 -19.62 -2.43
CA GLY A 73 11.06 -20.02 -1.17
C GLY A 73 10.13 -20.76 -0.22
N LEU A 74 8.94 -20.21 0.07
CA LEU A 74 8.00 -20.85 1.00
C LEU A 74 7.52 -22.22 0.52
N PRO A 75 7.17 -22.45 -0.77
CA PRO A 75 6.83 -23.77 -1.27
C PRO A 75 7.92 -24.81 -1.05
N LEU A 76 9.18 -24.44 -1.28
CA LEU A 76 10.31 -25.34 -1.05
C LEU A 76 10.55 -25.65 0.42
N MET A 77 10.35 -24.67 1.32
CA MET A 77 10.57 -24.83 2.76
C MET A 77 9.44 -25.60 3.47
N LEU A 78 8.19 -25.38 3.03
CA LEU A 78 7.00 -25.92 3.69
C LEU A 78 6.36 -27.10 2.95
N ASN A 79 6.91 -27.46 1.78
CA ASN A 79 6.36 -28.50 0.88
C ASN A 79 4.87 -28.25 0.53
N VAL A 80 4.52 -27.00 0.24
CA VAL A 80 3.16 -26.56 -0.14
C VAL A 80 3.18 -25.95 -1.53
N GLN A 81 2.03 -25.94 -2.23
CA GLN A 81 1.88 -25.20 -3.48
C GLN A 81 1.14 -23.89 -3.22
N ILE A 82 1.69 -22.80 -3.70
CA ILE A 82 1.10 -21.46 -3.60
C ILE A 82 0.89 -20.95 -5.02
N SER A 83 -0.34 -20.53 -5.35
CA SER A 83 -0.62 -19.93 -6.65
C SER A 83 0.09 -18.57 -6.76
N ASP A 84 0.40 -18.15 -7.99
CA ASP A 84 0.99 -16.85 -8.32
C ASP A 84 0.19 -15.68 -7.71
N PHE A 85 -1.14 -15.72 -7.89
CA PHE A 85 -2.03 -14.69 -7.33
C PHE A 85 -1.98 -14.63 -5.79
N LEU A 86 -2.03 -15.78 -5.11
CA LEU A 86 -1.96 -15.82 -3.64
C LEU A 86 -0.59 -15.37 -3.14
N ALA A 87 0.50 -15.76 -3.80
CA ALA A 87 1.85 -15.33 -3.46
C ALA A 87 2.00 -13.82 -3.61
N ALA A 88 1.48 -13.23 -4.70
CA ALA A 88 1.43 -11.79 -4.89
C ALA A 88 0.69 -11.10 -3.75
N ILE A 89 -0.56 -11.52 -3.47
CA ILE A 89 -1.37 -10.90 -2.41
C ILE A 89 -0.69 -10.99 -1.04
N LEU A 90 -0.13 -12.15 -0.67
CA LEU A 90 0.59 -12.31 0.60
C LEU A 90 1.79 -11.37 0.71
N ALA A 91 2.61 -11.27 -0.36
CA ALA A 91 3.76 -10.38 -0.37
C ALA A 91 3.36 -8.91 -0.25
N PHE A 92 2.42 -8.48 -1.08
CA PHE A 92 1.95 -7.09 -1.09
C PHE A 92 1.29 -6.70 0.24
N VAL A 93 0.39 -7.53 0.75
CA VAL A 93 -0.29 -7.25 2.03
C VAL A 93 0.70 -7.19 3.18
N ALA A 94 1.64 -8.14 3.26
CA ALA A 94 2.66 -8.14 4.30
C ALA A 94 3.55 -6.89 4.21
N ASN A 95 4.02 -6.53 3.02
CA ASN A 95 4.86 -5.36 2.82
C ASN A 95 4.11 -4.05 3.16
N TYR A 96 2.95 -3.83 2.53
CA TYR A 96 2.19 -2.58 2.71
C TYR A 96 1.59 -2.42 4.10
N ALA A 97 1.27 -3.52 4.80
CA ALA A 97 0.88 -3.46 6.22
C ALA A 97 2.01 -2.87 7.09
N ALA A 98 3.27 -3.15 6.78
CA ALA A 98 4.40 -2.57 7.49
C ALA A 98 4.58 -1.06 7.21
N TYR A 99 4.38 -0.63 5.95
CA TYR A 99 4.41 0.79 5.59
C TYR A 99 3.27 1.56 6.25
N PHE A 100 2.04 1.06 6.16
CA PHE A 100 0.89 1.68 6.81
C PHE A 100 1.02 1.71 8.34
N ALA A 101 1.59 0.66 8.95
CA ALA A 101 1.86 0.64 10.38
C ALA A 101 2.75 1.81 10.83
N GLU A 102 3.80 2.12 10.09
CA GLU A 102 4.68 3.26 10.42
C GLU A 102 4.01 4.60 10.19
N ILE A 103 3.17 4.73 9.15
CA ILE A 103 2.38 5.94 8.93
C ILE A 103 1.43 6.17 10.09
N PHE A 104 0.67 5.16 10.52
CA PHE A 104 -0.25 5.27 11.66
C PHE A 104 0.51 5.54 12.97
N ARG A 105 1.61 4.82 13.22
CA ARG A 105 2.45 5.05 14.40
C ARG A 105 2.97 6.49 14.43
N GLY A 106 3.52 6.97 13.31
CA GLY A 106 4.02 8.34 13.17
C GLY A 106 2.92 9.37 13.42
N GLY A 107 1.73 9.15 12.86
CA GLY A 107 0.58 10.01 13.08
C GLY A 107 0.15 10.10 14.55
N ILE A 108 0.06 8.95 15.23
CA ILE A 108 -0.28 8.91 16.67
C ILE A 108 0.78 9.63 17.52
N GLN A 109 2.06 9.35 17.26
CA GLN A 109 3.17 9.92 18.01
C GLN A 109 3.43 11.40 17.71
N SER A 110 2.92 11.93 16.61
CA SER A 110 3.04 13.35 16.26
C SER A 110 2.14 14.27 17.08
N ILE A 111 1.14 13.71 17.79
CA ILE A 111 0.23 14.53 18.60
C ILE A 111 0.97 15.07 19.83
N PRO A 112 0.99 16.39 20.05
CA PRO A 112 1.69 17.00 21.19
C PRO A 112 1.18 16.46 22.53
N LYS A 113 2.08 16.25 23.48
CA LYS A 113 1.73 15.80 24.84
C LYS A 113 0.75 16.71 25.54
N GLY A 114 0.81 18.03 25.28
CA GLY A 114 -0.13 19.01 25.81
C GLY A 114 -1.61 18.71 25.50
N GLN A 115 -1.90 18.01 24.39
CA GLN A 115 -3.28 17.58 24.07
C GLN A 115 -3.78 16.52 25.07
N TYR A 116 -2.90 15.61 25.49
CA TYR A 116 -3.22 14.60 26.51
C TYR A 116 -3.30 15.20 27.91
N GLU A 117 -2.40 16.14 28.23
CA GLU A 117 -2.33 16.83 29.53
C GLU A 117 -3.54 17.75 29.72
N GLY A 118 -3.89 18.54 28.71
CA GLY A 118 -5.08 19.40 28.73
C GLY A 118 -6.38 18.61 28.88
N ALA A 119 -6.50 17.50 28.16
CA ALA A 119 -7.64 16.59 28.30
C ALA A 119 -7.76 16.03 29.73
N LYS A 120 -6.62 15.66 30.34
CA LYS A 120 -6.58 15.16 31.71
C LYS A 120 -7.01 16.22 32.73
N VAL A 121 -6.58 17.48 32.57
CA VAL A 121 -7.00 18.60 33.43
C VAL A 121 -8.50 18.82 33.33
N LEU A 122 -9.11 18.66 32.16
CA LEU A 122 -10.55 18.76 31.94
C LEU A 122 -11.33 17.51 32.42
N GLY A 123 -10.67 16.54 33.04
CA GLY A 123 -11.32 15.32 33.55
C GLY A 123 -11.66 14.24 32.52
N PHE A 124 -11.14 14.36 31.29
CA PHE A 124 -11.38 13.33 30.28
C PHE A 124 -10.68 12.01 30.65
N THR A 125 -11.40 10.91 30.49
CA THR A 125 -10.81 9.57 30.55
C THR A 125 -9.91 9.34 29.34
N TYR A 126 -8.98 8.38 29.41
CA TYR A 126 -8.11 8.03 28.27
C TYR A 126 -8.91 7.72 27.00
N ARG A 127 -10.01 6.97 27.11
CA ARG A 127 -10.87 6.65 25.97
C ARG A 127 -11.51 7.88 25.36
N GLN A 128 -12.01 8.81 26.18
CA GLN A 128 -12.58 10.07 25.71
C GLN A 128 -11.51 10.93 25.03
N THR A 129 -10.33 11.04 25.65
CA THR A 129 -9.19 11.75 25.04
C THR A 129 -8.84 11.19 23.66
N MET A 130 -8.74 9.85 23.55
CA MET A 130 -8.42 9.23 22.26
C MET A 130 -9.49 9.52 21.20
N TRP A 131 -10.77 9.30 21.50
CA TRP A 131 -11.84 9.41 20.50
C TRP A 131 -12.18 10.84 20.11
N HIS A 132 -12.16 11.79 21.05
CA HIS A 132 -12.63 13.16 20.80
C HIS A 132 -11.50 14.13 20.48
N ILE A 133 -10.27 13.85 20.89
CA ILE A 133 -9.16 14.80 20.76
C ILE A 133 -8.05 14.23 19.86
N VAL A 134 -7.55 13.02 20.16
CA VAL A 134 -6.36 12.49 19.51
C VAL A 134 -6.67 11.92 18.12
N LEU A 135 -7.60 10.97 18.01
CA LEU A 135 -7.89 10.30 16.74
C LEU A 135 -8.34 11.25 15.62
N PRO A 136 -9.19 12.27 15.85
CA PRO A 136 -9.53 13.23 14.80
C PRO A 136 -8.30 13.99 14.25
N GLN A 137 -7.34 14.30 15.12
CA GLN A 137 -6.09 14.94 14.72
C GLN A 137 -5.16 13.95 13.99
N VAL A 138 -5.07 12.69 14.47
CA VAL A 138 -4.28 11.64 13.82
C VAL A 138 -4.76 11.38 12.40
N VAL A 139 -6.08 11.25 12.18
CA VAL A 139 -6.65 11.03 10.84
C VAL A 139 -6.16 12.09 9.85
N LYS A 140 -6.21 13.35 10.22
CA LYS A 140 -5.73 14.45 9.38
C LYS A 140 -4.26 14.31 9.01
N ARG A 141 -3.43 13.92 9.96
CA ARG A 141 -1.97 13.79 9.77
C ARG A 141 -1.54 12.56 8.98
N VAL A 142 -2.35 11.50 8.99
CA VAL A 142 -2.01 10.25 8.27
C VAL A 142 -2.55 10.22 6.85
N ILE A 143 -3.59 11.00 6.51
CA ILE A 143 -4.18 11.01 5.16
C ILE A 143 -3.16 11.34 4.07
N PRO A 144 -2.33 12.42 4.15
CA PRO A 144 -1.38 12.73 3.10
C PRO A 144 -0.32 11.63 2.87
N PRO A 145 0.38 11.11 3.90
CA PRO A 145 1.33 10.02 3.70
C PRO A 145 0.66 8.71 3.25
N LEU A 146 -0.57 8.41 3.70
CA LEU A 146 -1.34 7.26 3.19
C LEU A 146 -1.65 7.44 1.70
N GLY A 147 -2.01 8.64 1.28
CA GLY A 147 -2.25 8.96 -0.12
C GLY A 147 -1.02 8.72 -0.99
N ASN A 148 0.13 9.21 -0.57
CA ASN A 148 1.39 9.00 -1.27
C ASN A 148 1.76 7.51 -1.38
N GLU A 149 1.59 6.76 -0.28
CA GLU A 149 1.88 5.33 -0.26
C GLU A 149 0.90 4.54 -1.13
N THR A 150 -0.37 4.95 -1.19
CA THR A 150 -1.38 4.37 -2.08
C THR A 150 -1.03 4.57 -3.55
N ILE A 151 -0.50 5.74 -3.93
CA ILE A 151 -0.02 6.00 -5.29
C ILE A 151 1.21 5.13 -5.62
N THR A 152 2.09 4.92 -4.64
CA THR A 152 3.25 4.03 -4.80
C THR A 152 2.79 2.59 -5.02
N LEU A 153 1.85 2.09 -4.22
CA LEU A 153 1.25 0.77 -4.39
C LEU A 153 0.70 0.54 -5.80
N LEU A 154 0.00 1.53 -6.38
CA LEU A 154 -0.51 1.43 -7.75
C LEU A 154 0.60 1.11 -8.76
N LYS A 155 1.75 1.76 -8.63
CA LYS A 155 2.90 1.52 -9.51
C LYS A 155 3.58 0.18 -9.23
N ASP A 156 3.69 -0.17 -7.96
CA ASP A 156 4.32 -1.41 -7.52
C ASP A 156 3.55 -2.67 -7.95
N THR A 157 2.24 -2.56 -8.27
CA THR A 157 1.51 -3.70 -8.84
C THR A 157 2.17 -4.25 -10.12
N SER A 158 2.96 -3.43 -10.82
CA SER A 158 3.73 -3.87 -11.98
C SER A 158 4.77 -4.95 -11.66
N LEU A 159 5.20 -5.09 -10.40
CA LEU A 159 6.20 -6.08 -9.99
C LEU A 159 5.71 -7.53 -10.12
N VAL A 160 4.39 -7.74 -10.19
CA VAL A 160 3.83 -9.10 -10.33
C VAL A 160 4.13 -9.75 -11.68
N TYR A 161 4.61 -8.97 -12.67
CA TYR A 161 5.06 -9.53 -13.93
C TYR A 161 6.08 -10.66 -13.76
N ILE A 162 6.84 -10.66 -12.65
CA ILE A 162 7.84 -11.68 -12.33
C ILE A 162 7.22 -13.06 -12.04
N LEU A 163 5.97 -13.07 -11.57
CA LEU A 163 5.18 -14.28 -11.32
C LEU A 163 4.47 -14.80 -12.56
N ALA A 164 4.80 -14.26 -13.72
CA ALA A 164 4.14 -14.59 -14.98
C ALA A 164 2.63 -14.28 -15.00
N MET A 165 2.13 -13.42 -14.12
CA MET A 165 0.75 -12.94 -14.12
C MET A 165 0.54 -11.96 -15.29
N ASN A 166 -0.61 -12.06 -15.96
CA ASN A 166 -0.93 -11.20 -17.11
C ASN A 166 -1.41 -9.80 -16.64
N ASP A 167 -0.58 -9.12 -15.85
CA ASP A 167 -0.76 -7.72 -15.50
C ASP A 167 -0.44 -6.79 -16.67
N LEU A 168 -0.67 -5.48 -16.49
CA LEU A 168 -0.40 -4.48 -17.51
C LEU A 168 1.05 -4.51 -18.01
N MET A 169 2.03 -4.67 -17.10
CA MET A 169 3.45 -4.63 -17.46
C MET A 169 3.87 -5.88 -18.26
N ARG A 170 3.39 -7.06 -17.88
CA ARG A 170 3.65 -8.30 -18.61
C ARG A 170 3.05 -8.28 -20.01
N VAL A 171 1.79 -7.86 -20.14
CA VAL A 171 1.12 -7.73 -21.43
C VAL A 171 1.88 -6.74 -22.32
N THR A 172 2.31 -5.62 -21.76
CA THR A 172 3.14 -4.63 -22.46
C THR A 172 4.42 -5.25 -22.99
N ARG A 173 5.18 -5.97 -22.14
CA ARG A 173 6.44 -6.63 -22.55
C ARG A 173 6.22 -7.70 -23.60
N ALA A 174 5.13 -8.44 -23.52
CA ALA A 174 4.79 -9.46 -24.52
C ALA A 174 4.61 -8.84 -25.92
N PHE A 175 3.93 -7.69 -26.01
CA PHE A 175 3.79 -6.97 -27.27
C PHE A 175 5.12 -6.40 -27.78
N VAL A 176 5.92 -5.80 -26.90
CA VAL A 176 7.26 -5.29 -27.27
C VAL A 176 8.15 -6.41 -27.84
N GLN A 177 8.16 -7.56 -27.18
CA GLN A 177 8.98 -8.70 -27.60
C GLN A 177 8.47 -9.36 -28.89
N ARG A 178 7.15 -9.44 -29.07
CA ARG A 178 6.54 -10.04 -30.25
C ARG A 178 6.72 -9.18 -31.50
N ASP A 179 6.52 -7.86 -31.36
CA ASP A 179 6.40 -6.95 -32.49
C ASP A 179 7.69 -6.16 -32.72
N PHE A 180 8.71 -6.30 -31.84
CA PHE A 180 9.96 -5.54 -31.83
C PHE A 180 9.74 -4.02 -31.88
N ASP A 181 8.66 -3.57 -31.24
CA ASP A 181 8.26 -2.16 -31.17
C ASP A 181 8.18 -1.73 -29.70
N THR A 182 8.71 -0.53 -29.38
CA THR A 182 8.71 0.04 -28.03
C THR A 182 7.45 0.88 -27.72
N MET A 183 6.58 1.11 -28.71
CA MET A 183 5.35 1.87 -28.55
C MET A 183 4.45 1.35 -27.41
N PRO A 184 4.30 0.04 -27.14
CA PRO A 184 3.53 -0.45 -26.01
C PRO A 184 3.99 0.07 -24.64
N PHE A 185 5.29 0.36 -24.45
CA PHE A 185 5.76 0.98 -23.21
C PHE A 185 5.22 2.39 -23.03
N LEU A 186 5.15 3.19 -24.10
CA LEU A 186 4.56 4.52 -24.04
C LEU A 186 3.06 4.46 -23.74
N VAL A 187 2.36 3.50 -24.32
CA VAL A 187 0.93 3.28 -24.02
C VAL A 187 0.75 2.88 -22.56
N ALA A 188 1.56 1.96 -22.03
CA ALA A 188 1.52 1.56 -20.62
C ALA A 188 1.81 2.76 -19.70
N ALA A 189 2.78 3.61 -20.03
CA ALA A 189 3.08 4.82 -19.28
C ALA A 189 1.86 5.75 -19.22
N VAL A 190 1.11 5.90 -20.31
CA VAL A 190 -0.14 6.68 -20.34
C VAL A 190 -1.19 6.04 -19.41
N PHE A 191 -1.36 4.71 -19.41
CA PHE A 191 -2.26 4.02 -18.48
C PHE A 191 -1.91 4.33 -17.02
N TYR A 192 -0.63 4.17 -16.62
CA TYR A 192 -0.20 4.49 -15.25
C TYR A 192 -0.38 5.97 -14.91
N LEU A 193 -0.10 6.89 -15.84
CA LEU A 193 -0.31 8.32 -15.62
C LEU A 193 -1.79 8.66 -15.42
N VAL A 194 -2.68 8.10 -16.23
CA VAL A 194 -4.13 8.31 -16.08
C VAL A 194 -4.63 7.75 -14.74
N CYS A 195 -4.26 6.52 -14.41
CA CYS A 195 -4.65 5.92 -13.14
C CYS A 195 -4.11 6.72 -11.94
N THR A 196 -2.85 7.16 -11.99
CA THR A 196 -2.23 8.02 -10.97
C THR A 196 -2.96 9.36 -10.87
N ALA A 197 -3.29 10.00 -11.99
CA ALA A 197 -4.00 11.28 -11.98
C ALA A 197 -5.42 11.17 -11.37
N ILE A 198 -6.14 10.09 -11.68
CA ILE A 198 -7.45 9.81 -11.09
C ILE A 198 -7.31 9.60 -9.58
N LEU A 199 -6.37 8.74 -9.16
CA LEU A 199 -6.15 8.45 -7.75
C LEU A 199 -5.71 9.70 -6.98
N THR A 200 -4.80 10.50 -7.53
CA THR A 200 -4.36 11.77 -6.94
C THR A 200 -5.53 12.74 -6.74
N LYS A 201 -6.42 12.87 -7.73
CA LYS A 201 -7.61 13.73 -7.58
C LYS A 201 -8.52 13.26 -6.44
N ILE A 202 -8.75 11.94 -6.33
CA ILE A 202 -9.55 11.36 -5.26
C ILE A 202 -8.91 11.64 -3.90
N LEU A 203 -7.60 11.39 -3.77
CA LEU A 203 -6.85 11.59 -2.54
C LEU A 203 -6.80 13.06 -2.13
N THR A 204 -6.53 13.97 -3.08
CA THR A 204 -6.56 15.42 -2.81
C THR A 204 -7.95 15.90 -2.37
N TYR A 205 -9.03 15.32 -2.93
CA TYR A 205 -10.38 15.62 -2.46
C TYR A 205 -10.60 15.17 -1.00
N VAL A 206 -10.14 13.96 -0.66
CA VAL A 206 -10.19 13.44 0.72
C VAL A 206 -9.36 14.33 1.66
N GLU A 207 -8.12 14.66 1.29
CA GLU A 207 -7.25 15.55 2.05
C GLU A 207 -7.94 16.88 2.37
N LYS A 208 -8.46 17.56 1.35
CA LYS A 208 -9.16 18.84 1.49
C LYS A 208 -10.36 18.74 2.42
N ARG A 209 -11.10 17.64 2.38
CA ARG A 209 -12.27 17.45 3.25
C ARG A 209 -11.89 17.31 4.72
N TYR A 210 -10.71 16.74 5.00
CA TYR A 210 -10.22 16.57 6.38
C TYR A 210 -9.28 17.68 6.83
N ALA A 211 -8.73 18.49 5.92
CA ALA A 211 -7.83 19.62 6.23
C ALA A 211 -8.52 20.84 6.85
N VAL A 212 -9.84 20.84 7.04
CA VAL A 212 -10.72 21.98 7.34
C VAL A 212 -10.42 22.77 8.64
N TYR A 213 -9.23 22.65 9.24
CA TYR A 213 -8.85 23.48 10.39
C TYR A 213 -7.32 23.71 10.47
N GLU A 214 -6.70 24.19 9.38
CA GLU A 214 -5.42 24.89 9.47
C GLU A 214 -5.66 26.35 9.05
N GLU A 215 -6.20 27.14 9.97
CA GLU A 215 -6.06 28.58 10.06
C GLU A 215 -5.65 28.93 11.49
#